data_92130d462fec10cbdc310ac3227f4b2d
#
_entry.id   92130d462fec10cbdc310ac3227f4b2d
#
_cell.length_a   1.000
_cell.length_b   1.000
_cell.length_c   1.000
_cell.angle_alpha   90.00
_cell.angle_beta   90.00
_cell.angle_gamma   90.00
#
_symmetry.space_group_name_H-M   'P 1'
#
loop_
_entity.id
_entity.type
_entity.pdbx_description
1 polymer ?
#
loop_
_entity_poly.entity_id
_entity_poly.type
_entity_poly.pdbx_seq_one_letter_code
_entity_poly.pdbx_strand_id
1 'polypeptide(L)'
;MARLAPGISDAFVRDHPQVAELLAEWPAERIRQELDAVLKLWDVLDLTTAIDWHWYARLRTSAGRAVFVDMMIELNPLLLARHPDQVRPVLIHEAAHLVVQRLHGPQNPHGRVWKHYMKVAGESSKATHNLDVSGLRRKKVRRRRRRSGLSKLVKALQRRK
;
A
#
# COMPACT_ATOMS: atom_id res chain seq x y z
N MET A 1 -28.14 -5.46 -5.13
CA MET A 1 -27.16 -5.43 -3.99
C MET A 1 -25.87 -4.86 -4.53
N ALA A 2 -25.47 -3.69 -4.06
CA ALA A 2 -24.17 -3.13 -4.42
C ALA A 2 -23.09 -4.12 -3.97
N ARG A 3 -22.22 -4.53 -4.90
CA ARG A 3 -21.08 -5.40 -4.61
C ARG A 3 -20.18 -4.61 -3.65
N LEU A 4 -20.03 -5.10 -2.42
CA LEU A 4 -19.07 -4.52 -1.48
C LEU A 4 -17.71 -4.33 -2.15
N ALA A 5 -17.05 -3.25 -1.76
CA ALA A 5 -15.72 -2.96 -2.25
C ALA A 5 -14.79 -4.16 -2.00
N PRO A 6 -14.02 -4.61 -3.01
CA PRO A 6 -13.19 -5.81 -2.88
C PRO A 6 -12.25 -5.68 -1.67
N GLY A 7 -12.20 -6.72 -0.84
CA GLY A 7 -11.29 -6.81 0.31
C GLY A 7 -11.80 -6.21 1.63
N ILE A 8 -13.02 -5.67 1.69
CA ILE A 8 -13.63 -5.10 2.91
C ILE A 8 -14.96 -5.78 3.22
N SER A 9 -15.18 -6.12 4.49
CA SER A 9 -16.45 -6.68 4.99
C SER A 9 -17.38 -5.59 5.53
N ASP A 10 -18.70 -5.87 5.54
CA ASP A 10 -19.72 -5.00 6.16
C ASP A 10 -19.42 -4.70 7.62
N ALA A 11 -18.92 -5.70 8.36
CA ALA A 11 -18.53 -5.53 9.76
C ALA A 11 -17.44 -4.47 9.90
N PHE A 12 -16.42 -4.53 9.03
CA PHE A 12 -15.35 -3.54 9.04
C PHE A 12 -15.85 -2.13 8.74
N VAL A 13 -16.78 -1.98 7.79
CA VAL A 13 -17.37 -0.67 7.45
C VAL A 13 -18.20 -0.13 8.62
N ARG A 14 -18.98 -0.97 9.28
CA ARG A 14 -19.74 -0.55 10.48
C ARG A 14 -18.84 -0.06 11.61
N ASP A 15 -17.68 -0.69 11.81
CA ASP A 15 -16.72 -0.31 12.85
C ASP A 15 -15.91 0.95 12.48
N HIS A 16 -15.95 1.37 11.21
CA HIS A 16 -15.16 2.48 10.68
C HIS A 16 -16.00 3.38 9.75
N PRO A 17 -16.87 4.25 10.29
CA PRO A 17 -17.80 5.08 9.50
C PRO A 17 -17.11 5.93 8.43
N GLN A 18 -15.90 6.43 8.71
CA GLN A 18 -15.10 7.21 7.75
C GLN A 18 -14.73 6.40 6.50
N VAL A 19 -14.66 5.05 6.61
CA VAL A 19 -14.43 4.18 5.46
C VAL A 19 -15.70 4.09 4.61
N ALA A 20 -16.90 4.13 5.20
CA ALA A 20 -18.15 4.17 4.44
C ALA A 20 -18.21 5.41 3.53
N GLU A 21 -17.80 6.58 4.05
CA GLU A 21 -17.73 7.83 3.28
C GLU A 21 -16.72 7.70 2.13
N LEU A 22 -15.53 7.15 2.40
CA LEU A 22 -14.53 6.88 1.37
C LEU A 22 -15.08 5.97 0.26
N LEU A 23 -15.76 4.87 0.62
CA LEU A 23 -16.31 3.92 -0.35
C LEU A 23 -17.46 4.54 -1.19
N ALA A 24 -18.21 5.47 -0.63
CA ALA A 24 -19.23 6.22 -1.34
C ALA A 24 -18.60 7.19 -2.36
N GLU A 25 -17.51 7.86 -1.99
CA GLU A 25 -16.77 8.76 -2.88
C GLU A 25 -15.95 7.99 -3.93
N TRP A 26 -15.36 6.87 -3.53
CA TRP A 26 -14.52 6.00 -4.36
C TRP A 26 -15.10 4.59 -4.50
N PRO A 27 -16.24 4.43 -5.20
CA PRO A 27 -16.80 3.11 -5.48
C PRO A 27 -15.85 2.30 -6.38
N ALA A 28 -15.99 0.97 -6.36
CA ALA A 28 -15.09 0.06 -7.07
C ALA A 28 -15.01 0.38 -8.57
N GLU A 29 -16.10 0.77 -9.18
CA GLU A 29 -16.19 1.16 -10.59
C GLU A 29 -15.31 2.39 -10.88
N ARG A 30 -15.33 3.38 -10.01
CA ARG A 30 -14.49 4.59 -10.16
C ARG A 30 -12.99 4.25 -10.10
N ILE A 31 -12.59 3.43 -9.12
CA ILE A 31 -11.20 3.00 -9.01
C ILE A 31 -10.77 2.22 -10.24
N ARG A 32 -11.62 1.32 -10.75
CA ARG A 32 -11.35 0.57 -11.98
C ARG A 32 -11.20 1.50 -13.18
N GLN A 33 -12.09 2.47 -13.33
CA GLN A 33 -12.05 3.46 -14.41
C GLN A 33 -10.74 4.29 -14.38
N GLU A 34 -10.31 4.75 -13.19
CA GLU A 34 -9.06 5.50 -13.04
C GLU A 34 -7.84 4.63 -13.40
N LEU A 35 -7.85 3.36 -12.99
CA LEU A 35 -6.79 2.41 -13.33
C LEU A 35 -6.74 2.15 -14.83
N ASP A 36 -7.88 1.86 -15.46
CA ASP A 36 -7.95 1.61 -16.91
C ASP A 36 -7.55 2.85 -17.72
N ALA A 37 -7.95 4.04 -17.26
CA ALA A 37 -7.59 5.31 -17.91
C ALA A 37 -6.08 5.54 -17.91
N VAL A 38 -5.40 5.27 -16.78
CA VAL A 38 -3.95 5.45 -16.70
C VAL A 38 -3.19 4.37 -17.49
N LEU A 39 -3.65 3.11 -17.49
CA LEU A 39 -3.06 2.05 -18.31
C LEU A 39 -3.19 2.35 -19.80
N LYS A 40 -4.34 2.90 -20.23
CA LYS A 40 -4.53 3.41 -21.59
C LYS A 40 -3.58 4.56 -21.92
N LEU A 41 -3.43 5.51 -21.01
CA LEU A 41 -2.51 6.66 -21.17
C LEU A 41 -1.05 6.22 -21.32
N TRP A 42 -0.66 5.12 -20.66
CA TRP A 42 0.67 4.52 -20.76
C TRP A 42 0.86 3.57 -21.94
N ASP A 43 -0.20 3.39 -22.77
CA ASP A 43 -0.22 2.46 -23.90
C ASP A 43 0.08 1.00 -23.53
N VAL A 44 -0.50 0.56 -22.41
CA VAL A 44 -0.32 -0.79 -21.85
C VAL A 44 -1.67 -1.48 -21.60
N LEU A 45 -2.57 -1.39 -22.56
CA LEU A 45 -3.95 -1.92 -22.46
C LEU A 45 -4.02 -3.42 -22.22
N ASP A 46 -3.01 -4.18 -22.64
CA ASP A 46 -2.87 -5.61 -22.37
C ASP A 46 -2.76 -5.92 -20.86
N LEU A 47 -2.40 -4.95 -20.04
CA LEU A 47 -2.32 -5.09 -18.60
C LEU A 47 -3.63 -4.79 -17.85
N THR A 48 -4.68 -4.31 -18.52
CA THR A 48 -5.98 -3.98 -17.89
C THR A 48 -6.66 -5.20 -17.25
N THR A 49 -6.45 -6.39 -17.83
CA THR A 49 -6.97 -7.64 -17.27
C THR A 49 -5.98 -8.33 -16.34
N ALA A 50 -4.71 -7.94 -16.37
CA ALA A 50 -3.65 -8.52 -15.55
C ALA A 50 -3.49 -7.81 -14.20
N ILE A 51 -3.71 -6.48 -14.16
CA ILE A 51 -3.59 -5.70 -12.94
C ILE A 51 -4.97 -5.57 -12.30
N ASP A 52 -5.06 -6.02 -11.06
CA ASP A 52 -6.26 -5.88 -10.24
C ASP A 52 -5.95 -5.11 -8.95
N TRP A 53 -6.98 -4.80 -8.16
CA TRP A 53 -6.84 -4.02 -6.94
C TRP A 53 -7.85 -4.45 -5.88
N HIS A 54 -7.53 -4.20 -4.61
CA HIS A 54 -8.47 -4.32 -3.51
C HIS A 54 -8.10 -3.41 -2.32
N TRP A 55 -9.08 -3.15 -1.46
CA TRP A 55 -8.83 -2.54 -0.18
C TRP A 55 -8.18 -3.54 0.77
N TYR A 56 -7.11 -3.14 1.46
CA TYR A 56 -6.40 -4.02 2.38
C TYR A 56 -6.19 -3.38 3.75
N ALA A 57 -7.13 -3.64 4.68
CA ALA A 57 -7.17 -3.04 6.01
C ALA A 57 -5.99 -3.42 6.93
N ARG A 58 -5.16 -4.39 6.52
CA ARG A 58 -3.97 -4.78 7.29
C ARG A 58 -2.75 -3.90 7.03
N LEU A 59 -2.77 -3.03 6.01
CA LEU A 59 -1.76 -1.99 5.85
C LEU A 59 -1.84 -1.04 7.04
N ARG A 60 -0.70 -0.61 7.56
CA ARG A 60 -0.64 0.26 8.74
C ARG A 60 -0.27 1.69 8.39
N THR A 61 0.93 1.88 7.86
CA THR A 61 1.51 3.19 7.60
C THR A 61 1.70 3.47 6.11
N SER A 62 1.52 2.47 5.27
CA SER A 62 1.55 2.62 3.81
C SER A 62 0.14 2.91 3.30
N ALA A 63 0.00 3.87 2.40
CA ALA A 63 -1.26 4.21 1.75
C ALA A 63 -1.66 3.17 0.70
N GLY A 64 -0.68 2.58 0.03
CA GLY A 64 -0.84 1.49 -0.93
C GLY A 64 0.36 0.55 -0.91
N ARG A 65 0.26 -0.51 -1.70
CA ARG A 65 1.33 -1.47 -1.96
C ARG A 65 1.10 -2.18 -3.30
N ALA A 66 2.14 -2.27 -4.11
CA ALA A 66 2.17 -3.13 -5.30
C ALA A 66 2.63 -4.54 -4.91
N VAL A 67 1.83 -5.56 -5.22
CA VAL A 67 2.14 -6.98 -5.01
C VAL A 67 2.47 -7.58 -6.36
N PHE A 68 3.77 -7.75 -6.65
CA PHE A 68 4.25 -8.12 -7.98
C PHE A 68 3.85 -9.53 -8.42
N VAL A 69 3.83 -10.49 -7.49
CA VAL A 69 3.51 -11.89 -7.80
C VAL A 69 2.08 -12.02 -8.33
N ASP A 70 1.16 -11.30 -7.71
CA ASP A 70 -0.27 -11.37 -8.03
C ASP A 70 -0.73 -10.26 -8.98
N MET A 71 0.18 -9.37 -9.41
CA MET A 71 -0.15 -8.16 -10.18
C MET A 71 -1.28 -7.35 -9.52
N MET A 72 -1.22 -7.21 -8.20
CA MET A 72 -2.28 -6.68 -7.36
C MET A 72 -1.88 -5.35 -6.71
N ILE A 73 -2.80 -4.39 -6.68
CA ILE A 73 -2.67 -3.14 -5.93
C ILE A 73 -3.49 -3.27 -4.64
N GLU A 74 -2.83 -3.11 -3.51
CA GLU A 74 -3.48 -3.01 -2.21
C GLU A 74 -3.58 -1.55 -1.76
N LEU A 75 -4.78 -1.10 -1.41
CA LEU A 75 -5.05 0.25 -0.92
C LEU A 75 -5.45 0.22 0.56
N ASN A 76 -4.94 1.14 1.35
CA ASN A 76 -5.21 1.23 2.78
C ASN A 76 -6.50 2.04 3.04
N PRO A 77 -7.64 1.40 3.39
CA PRO A 77 -8.89 2.11 3.55
C PRO A 77 -8.88 3.07 4.76
N LEU A 78 -8.16 2.73 5.85
CA LEU A 78 -8.12 3.56 7.05
C LEU A 78 -7.31 4.84 6.86
N LEU A 79 -6.18 4.75 6.14
CA LEU A 79 -5.36 5.91 5.89
C LEU A 79 -5.96 6.79 4.79
N LEU A 80 -6.49 6.19 3.73
CA LEU A 80 -7.10 6.91 2.62
C LEU A 80 -8.46 7.53 2.97
N ALA A 81 -9.19 6.99 3.96
CA ALA A 81 -10.37 7.65 4.48
C ALA A 81 -10.08 9.01 5.16
N ARG A 82 -8.85 9.24 5.61
CA ARG A 82 -8.40 10.54 6.11
C ARG A 82 -7.92 11.48 5.01
N HIS A 83 -7.61 10.93 3.85
CA HIS A 83 -7.01 11.63 2.72
C HIS A 83 -7.62 11.12 1.40
N PRO A 84 -8.92 11.31 1.16
CA PRO A 84 -9.61 10.74 -0.01
C PRO A 84 -9.09 11.30 -1.33
N ASP A 85 -8.54 12.51 -1.32
CA ASP A 85 -7.82 13.13 -2.44
C ASP A 85 -6.56 12.36 -2.87
N GLN A 86 -6.03 11.50 -2.00
CA GLN A 86 -4.83 10.70 -2.26
C GLN A 86 -5.13 9.32 -2.85
N VAL A 87 -6.39 8.91 -2.99
CA VAL A 87 -6.74 7.60 -3.57
C VAL A 87 -6.18 7.46 -4.98
N ARG A 88 -6.46 8.43 -5.87
CA ARG A 88 -5.96 8.40 -7.25
C ARG A 88 -4.43 8.46 -7.33
N PRO A 89 -3.73 9.40 -6.68
CA PRO A 89 -2.27 9.44 -6.68
C PRO A 89 -1.64 8.13 -6.20
N VAL A 90 -2.16 7.52 -5.13
CA VAL A 90 -1.64 6.25 -4.60
C VAL A 90 -1.91 5.09 -5.56
N LEU A 91 -3.12 5.00 -6.12
CA LEU A 91 -3.47 3.99 -7.12
C LEU A 91 -2.51 4.00 -8.30
N ILE A 92 -2.24 5.19 -8.86
CA ILE A 92 -1.35 5.37 -10.01
C ILE A 92 0.10 5.08 -9.62
N HIS A 93 0.53 5.46 -8.42
CA HIS A 93 1.85 5.15 -7.88
C HIS A 93 2.13 3.63 -7.87
N GLU A 94 1.19 2.87 -7.32
CA GLU A 94 1.32 1.41 -7.22
C GLU A 94 1.15 0.73 -8.59
N ALA A 95 0.26 1.23 -9.45
CA ALA A 95 0.13 0.76 -10.83
C ALA A 95 1.45 0.94 -11.61
N ALA A 96 2.12 2.10 -11.46
CA ALA A 96 3.40 2.36 -12.10
C ALA A 96 4.48 1.35 -11.68
N HIS A 97 4.50 0.93 -10.39
CA HIS A 97 5.41 -0.12 -9.94
C HIS A 97 5.16 -1.46 -10.65
N LEU A 98 3.88 -1.87 -10.79
CA LEU A 98 3.51 -3.11 -11.48
C LEU A 98 3.87 -3.07 -12.96
N VAL A 99 3.55 -1.97 -13.65
CA VAL A 99 3.87 -1.77 -15.07
C VAL A 99 5.38 -1.81 -15.31
N VAL A 100 6.15 -1.07 -14.50
CA VAL A 100 7.62 -1.06 -14.62
C VAL A 100 8.19 -2.46 -14.42
N GLN A 101 7.78 -3.16 -13.37
CA GLN A 101 8.23 -4.53 -13.11
C GLN A 101 7.89 -5.47 -14.26
N ARG A 102 6.69 -5.35 -14.82
CA ARG A 102 6.21 -6.24 -15.89
C ARG A 102 6.93 -6.03 -17.22
N LEU A 103 7.17 -4.76 -17.59
CA LEU A 103 7.71 -4.40 -18.91
C LEU A 103 9.23 -4.26 -18.91
N HIS A 104 9.83 -3.86 -17.80
CA HIS A 104 11.25 -3.55 -17.72
C HIS A 104 12.02 -4.47 -16.75
N GLY A 105 11.32 -5.42 -16.08
CA GLY A 105 11.91 -6.26 -15.06
C GLY A 105 12.28 -5.49 -13.79
N PRO A 106 13.09 -6.09 -12.89
CA PRO A 106 13.51 -5.46 -11.65
C PRO A 106 14.26 -4.15 -11.91
N GLN A 107 13.72 -3.06 -11.37
CA GLN A 107 14.28 -1.71 -11.49
C GLN A 107 14.50 -1.11 -10.11
N ASN A 108 15.32 -0.05 -10.05
CA ASN A 108 15.39 0.77 -8.85
C ASN A 108 13.99 1.37 -8.56
N PRO A 109 13.38 1.09 -7.40
CA PRO A 109 12.11 1.68 -7.01
C PRO A 109 12.19 3.21 -7.13
N HIS A 110 11.19 3.83 -7.73
CA HIS A 110 11.15 5.28 -7.98
C HIS A 110 12.33 5.80 -8.85
N GLY A 111 12.91 4.92 -9.66
CA GLY A 111 13.97 5.26 -10.63
C GLY A 111 13.43 6.04 -11.83
N ARG A 112 14.28 6.22 -12.85
CA ARG A 112 13.96 7.02 -14.06
C ARG A 112 12.73 6.50 -14.78
N VAL A 113 12.59 5.19 -14.94
CA VAL A 113 11.47 4.56 -15.64
C VAL A 113 10.16 4.81 -14.91
N TRP A 114 10.12 4.53 -13.60
CA TRP A 114 8.94 4.81 -12.77
C TRP A 114 8.53 6.31 -12.82
N LYS A 115 9.51 7.21 -12.68
CA LYS A 115 9.26 8.67 -12.77
C LYS A 115 8.69 9.10 -14.11
N HIS A 116 9.08 8.43 -15.20
CA HIS A 116 8.53 8.68 -16.51
C HIS A 116 7.03 8.38 -16.55
N TYR A 117 6.61 7.19 -16.07
CA TYR A 117 5.19 6.82 -15.99
C TYR A 117 4.38 7.80 -15.13
N MET A 118 4.89 8.17 -13.95
CA MET A 118 4.23 9.16 -13.08
C MET A 118 4.07 10.51 -13.78
N LYS A 119 5.11 10.99 -14.46
CA LYS A 119 5.06 12.25 -15.21
C LYS A 119 4.03 12.21 -16.34
N VAL A 120 3.96 11.12 -17.10
CA VAL A 120 2.97 10.93 -18.18
C VAL A 120 1.55 10.95 -17.60
N ALA A 121 1.34 10.37 -16.43
CA ALA A 121 0.05 10.39 -15.73
C ALA A 121 -0.31 11.76 -15.11
N GLY A 122 0.61 12.74 -15.16
CA GLY A 122 0.41 14.04 -14.52
C GLY A 122 0.50 14.00 -12.99
N GLU A 123 1.07 12.93 -12.43
CA GLU A 123 1.19 12.73 -11.00
C GLU A 123 2.57 13.10 -10.46
N SER A 124 2.61 13.37 -9.16
CA SER A 124 3.87 13.66 -8.47
C SER A 124 4.82 12.47 -8.52
N SER A 125 6.06 12.71 -8.92
CA SER A 125 7.14 11.71 -8.90
C SER A 125 7.86 11.59 -7.54
N LYS A 126 7.26 12.10 -6.46
CA LYS A 126 7.78 11.93 -5.10
C LYS A 126 7.57 10.48 -4.65
N ALA A 127 8.61 9.88 -4.09
CA ALA A 127 8.61 8.48 -3.67
C ALA A 127 7.77 8.20 -2.42
N THR A 128 7.46 9.22 -1.63
CA THR A 128 6.79 9.09 -0.34
C THR A 128 5.63 10.07 -0.21
N HIS A 129 4.56 9.62 0.43
CA HIS A 129 3.44 10.44 0.85
C HIS A 129 3.66 10.90 2.31
N ASN A 130 3.49 12.18 2.59
CA ASN A 130 3.49 12.73 3.95
C ASN A 130 2.09 12.67 4.57
N LEU A 131 1.46 11.48 4.55
CA LEU A 131 0.13 11.30 5.12
C LEU A 131 0.22 11.13 6.64
N ASP A 132 -0.79 11.64 7.35
CA ASP A 132 -0.89 11.44 8.79
C ASP A 132 -1.21 9.98 9.13
N VAL A 133 -0.22 9.27 9.66
CA VAL A 133 -0.30 7.89 10.11
C VAL A 133 -0.49 7.78 11.63
N SER A 134 -0.84 8.87 12.32
CA SER A 134 -1.05 8.86 13.76
C SER A 134 -2.15 7.84 14.15
N GLY A 135 -1.91 7.11 15.23
CA GLY A 135 -2.81 6.05 15.70
C GLY A 135 -2.80 4.74 14.88
N LEU A 136 -2.26 4.73 13.64
CA LEU A 136 -2.17 3.51 12.82
C LEU A 136 -0.90 2.68 13.10
N ARG A 137 0.12 3.29 13.68
CA ARG A 137 1.35 2.59 14.07
C ARG A 137 1.07 1.64 15.23
N ARG A 138 1.48 0.38 15.10
CA ARG A 138 1.54 -0.52 16.27
C ARG A 138 2.47 0.09 17.32
N LYS A 139 1.98 0.26 18.57
CA LYS A 139 2.87 0.49 19.70
C LYS A 139 3.90 -0.64 19.70
N LYS A 140 5.18 -0.33 19.52
CA LYS A 140 6.24 -1.31 19.70
C LYS A 140 6.17 -1.75 21.15
N VAL A 141 5.60 -2.93 21.42
CA VAL A 141 5.77 -3.58 22.71
C VAL A 141 7.28 -3.86 22.80
N ARG A 142 7.98 -3.03 23.60
CA ARG A 142 9.36 -3.31 23.95
C ARG A 142 9.37 -4.65 24.66
N ARG A 143 9.54 -5.75 23.93
CA ARG A 143 9.93 -7.02 24.54
C ARG A 143 11.23 -6.72 25.28
N ARG A 144 11.14 -6.52 26.59
CA ARG A 144 12.31 -6.58 27.46
C ARG A 144 12.97 -7.90 27.13
N ARG A 145 14.08 -7.87 26.38
CA ARG A 145 14.96 -9.02 26.26
C ARG A 145 15.29 -9.39 27.70
N ARG A 146 14.64 -10.40 28.24
CA ARG A 146 15.12 -11.12 29.43
C ARG A 146 16.53 -11.55 29.04
N ARG A 147 17.51 -10.81 29.51
CA ARG A 147 18.89 -11.30 29.49
C ARG A 147 18.85 -12.64 30.20
N SER A 148 18.99 -13.71 29.43
CA SER A 148 19.02 -15.07 29.97
C SER A 148 20.11 -15.12 31.03
N GLY A 149 19.79 -15.65 32.20
CA GLY A 149 20.73 -15.74 33.31
C GLY A 149 22.04 -16.51 33.00
N LEU A 150 22.06 -17.25 31.87
CA LEU A 150 23.23 -17.96 31.35
C LEU A 150 24.44 -17.03 31.08
N SER A 151 24.23 -15.79 30.60
CA SER A 151 25.37 -14.87 30.34
C SER A 151 26.05 -14.37 31.62
N LYS A 152 25.33 -14.38 32.74
CA LYS A 152 25.93 -14.04 34.07
C LYS A 152 26.71 -15.22 34.63
N LEU A 153 26.26 -16.46 34.41
CA LEU A 153 26.95 -17.67 34.86
C LEU A 153 28.29 -17.87 34.14
N VAL A 154 28.32 -17.67 32.82
CA VAL A 154 29.55 -17.82 32.02
C VAL A 154 30.61 -16.79 32.43
N LYS A 155 30.23 -15.53 32.70
CA LYS A 155 31.17 -14.49 33.19
C LYS A 155 31.65 -14.74 34.61
N ALA A 156 30.88 -15.40 35.46
CA ALA A 156 31.30 -15.75 36.82
C ALA A 156 32.32 -16.90 36.83
N LEU A 157 32.21 -17.85 35.90
CA LEU A 157 33.17 -18.97 35.79
C LEU A 157 34.52 -18.55 35.17
N GLN A 158 34.55 -17.52 34.34
CA GLN A 158 35.78 -17.01 33.73
C GLN A 158 36.63 -16.11 34.67
N ARG A 159 36.09 -15.68 35.82
CA ARG A 159 36.82 -14.87 36.81
C ARG A 159 37.49 -15.71 37.92
N ARG A 160 37.44 -17.04 37.84
CA ARG A 160 38.04 -17.97 38.81
C ARG A 160 39.26 -18.73 38.27
N LYS A 161 39.91 -18.19 37.22
CA LYS A 161 41.24 -18.68 36.80
C LYS A 161 42.26 -17.58 36.95
#